data_a7fd17017571d4e6a3b5a1e72f8e2adb
#
_entry.id   a7fd17017571d4e6a3b5a1e72f8e2adb
#
_cell.length_a   1.000
_cell.length_b   1.000
_cell.length_c   1.000
_cell.angle_alpha   90.00
_cell.angle_beta   90.00
_cell.angle_gamma   90.00
#
_symmetry.space_group_name_H-M   'P 1'
#
loop_
_entity.id
_entity.type
_entity.pdbx_description
1 polymer ?
#
loop_
_entity_poly.entity_id
_entity_poly.type
_entity_poly.pdbx_seq_one_letter_code
_entity_poly.pdbx_strand_id
1 'polypeptide(L)'
;MADIEYDLVVVGGGVLGTFHAYHAMKKGLKVALLEKDAMPKGATVRNFGQVVPSGMNTKWQQYGRKSLKIYKKIHAKFDISVRQEGSIY
;
A
#
# COMPACT_ATOMS: atom_id res chain seq x y z
N MET A 1 -17.59 -29.81 -6.61
CA MET A 1 -17.14 -28.48 -6.15
C MET A 1 -16.38 -27.81 -7.27
N ALA A 2 -16.74 -26.61 -7.64
CA ALA A 2 -16.04 -25.90 -8.69
C ALA A 2 -14.67 -25.44 -8.19
N ASP A 3 -13.62 -25.69 -8.97
CA ASP A 3 -12.30 -25.18 -8.67
C ASP A 3 -12.28 -23.68 -8.95
N ILE A 4 -11.73 -22.89 -8.01
CA ILE A 4 -11.57 -21.46 -8.18
C ILE A 4 -10.09 -21.19 -8.49
N GLU A 5 -9.86 -20.57 -9.64
CA GLU A 5 -8.53 -20.21 -10.07
C GLU A 5 -8.26 -18.73 -9.86
N TYR A 6 -7.05 -18.40 -9.38
CA TYR A 6 -6.58 -17.04 -9.21
C TYR A 6 -5.29 -16.84 -9.98
N ASP A 7 -5.11 -15.63 -10.51
CA ASP A 7 -3.86 -15.25 -11.17
C ASP A 7 -2.76 -14.94 -10.16
N LEU A 8 -3.14 -14.42 -8.98
CA LEU A 8 -2.22 -14.04 -7.93
C LEU A 8 -2.83 -14.31 -6.57
N VAL A 9 -2.05 -14.90 -5.68
CA VAL A 9 -2.41 -15.05 -4.26
C VAL A 9 -1.44 -14.21 -3.43
N VAL A 10 -1.98 -13.31 -2.61
CA VAL A 10 -1.22 -12.46 -1.71
C VAL A 10 -1.44 -12.95 -0.28
N VAL A 11 -0.36 -13.24 0.43
CA VAL A 11 -0.42 -13.64 1.83
C VAL A 11 -0.01 -12.46 2.70
N GLY A 12 -0.94 -12.02 3.52
CA GLY A 12 -0.76 -10.86 4.41
C GLY A 12 -1.55 -9.65 3.94
N GLY A 13 -2.36 -9.08 4.84
CA GLY A 13 -3.25 -7.94 4.58
C GLY A 13 -2.70 -6.59 5.04
N GLY A 14 -1.38 -6.49 5.31
CA GLY A 14 -0.73 -5.23 5.60
C GLY A 14 -0.60 -4.34 4.36
N VAL A 15 0.09 -3.21 4.49
CA VAL A 15 0.18 -2.23 3.38
C VAL A 15 0.84 -2.84 2.15
N LEU A 16 1.88 -3.64 2.32
CA LEU A 16 2.61 -4.23 1.21
C LEU A 16 1.72 -5.20 0.42
N GLY A 17 1.08 -6.14 1.11
CA GLY A 17 0.18 -7.11 0.49
C GLY A 17 -1.04 -6.46 -0.13
N THR A 18 -1.67 -5.54 0.60
CA THR A 18 -2.88 -4.83 0.12
C THR A 18 -2.60 -4.05 -1.16
N PHE A 19 -1.47 -3.32 -1.24
CA PHE A 19 -1.14 -2.56 -2.44
C PHE A 19 -0.72 -3.45 -3.61
N HIS A 20 -0.07 -4.58 -3.37
CA HIS A 20 0.19 -5.56 -4.43
C HIS A 20 -1.12 -6.10 -5.00
N ALA A 21 -2.06 -6.47 -4.14
CA ALA A 21 -3.38 -6.94 -4.56
C ALA A 21 -4.13 -5.85 -5.35
N TYR A 22 -4.11 -4.63 -4.85
CA TYR A 22 -4.78 -3.48 -5.49
C TYR A 22 -4.25 -3.23 -6.90
N HIS A 23 -2.93 -3.14 -7.06
CA HIS A 23 -2.32 -2.88 -8.37
C HIS A 23 -2.50 -4.06 -9.33
N ALA A 24 -2.47 -5.30 -8.83
CA ALA A 24 -2.74 -6.48 -9.65
C ALA A 24 -4.18 -6.46 -10.17
N MET A 25 -5.14 -6.13 -9.31
CA MET A 25 -6.55 -6.01 -9.72
C MET A 25 -6.74 -4.92 -10.76
N LYS A 26 -6.04 -3.78 -10.64
CA LYS A 26 -6.09 -2.71 -11.65
C LYS A 26 -5.60 -3.18 -13.01
N LYS A 27 -4.74 -4.18 -13.06
CA LYS A 27 -4.26 -4.79 -14.30
C LYS A 27 -5.17 -5.88 -14.83
N GLY A 28 -6.30 -6.10 -14.18
CA GLY A 28 -7.28 -7.11 -14.60
C GLY A 28 -6.99 -8.52 -14.10
N LEU A 29 -6.08 -8.70 -13.17
CA LEU A 29 -5.78 -10.01 -12.60
C LEU A 29 -6.81 -10.39 -11.54
N LYS A 30 -7.10 -11.68 -11.45
CA LYS A 30 -7.94 -12.22 -10.40
C LYS A 30 -7.07 -12.53 -9.18
N VAL A 31 -7.31 -11.83 -8.07
CA VAL A 31 -6.44 -11.83 -6.90
C VAL A 31 -7.19 -12.39 -5.68
N ALA A 32 -6.51 -13.27 -4.92
CA ALA A 32 -6.92 -13.67 -3.59
C ALA A 32 -5.95 -13.07 -2.58
N LEU A 33 -6.48 -12.46 -1.51
CA LEU A 33 -5.69 -11.96 -0.39
C LEU A 33 -6.05 -12.72 0.87
N LEU A 34 -5.03 -13.27 1.53
CA LEU A 34 -5.19 -14.09 2.73
C LEU A 34 -4.55 -13.36 3.90
N GLU A 35 -5.31 -13.15 4.98
CA GLU A 35 -4.83 -12.57 6.22
C GLU A 35 -5.26 -13.46 7.39
N LYS A 36 -4.33 -13.80 8.27
CA LYS A 36 -4.59 -14.70 9.41
C LYS A 36 -5.42 -14.04 10.52
N ASP A 37 -5.36 -12.72 10.64
CA ASP A 37 -6.05 -11.96 11.68
C ASP A 37 -7.24 -11.20 11.09
N ALA A 38 -8.26 -10.94 11.91
CA ALA A 38 -9.40 -10.11 11.50
C ALA A 38 -8.95 -8.69 11.15
N MET A 39 -7.93 -8.18 11.84
CA MET A 39 -7.26 -6.91 11.55
C MET A 39 -5.77 -7.14 11.51
N PRO A 40 -5.03 -6.61 10.51
CA PRO A 40 -3.58 -6.75 10.47
C PRO A 40 -2.91 -6.12 11.70
N LYS A 41 -1.97 -6.84 12.31
CA LYS A 41 -1.28 -6.42 13.54
C LYS A 41 0.23 -6.26 13.38
N GLY A 42 0.73 -6.38 12.15
CA GLY A 42 2.15 -6.33 11.86
C GLY A 42 2.72 -4.91 11.74
N ALA A 43 3.79 -4.78 10.99
CA ALA A 43 4.56 -3.53 10.86
C ALA A 43 3.74 -2.35 10.36
N THR A 44 2.74 -2.57 9.51
CA THR A 44 1.92 -1.51 8.92
C THR A 44 1.23 -0.65 9.97
N VAL A 45 0.74 -1.25 11.05
CA VAL A 45 0.02 -0.53 12.10
C VAL A 45 0.90 -0.15 13.30
N ARG A 46 2.20 -0.45 13.23
CA ARG A 46 3.15 -0.24 14.33
C ARG A 46 4.27 0.73 13.97
N ASN A 47 3.98 1.73 13.16
CA ASN A 47 4.95 2.72 12.69
C ASN A 47 4.41 4.13 12.87
N PHE A 48 5.21 5.13 12.49
CA PHE A 48 4.85 6.54 12.67
C PHE A 48 3.86 7.07 11.61
N GLY A 49 3.50 6.28 10.62
CA GLY A 49 2.59 6.70 9.56
C GLY A 49 3.14 7.78 8.66
N GLN A 50 4.45 7.84 8.47
CA GLN A 50 5.10 8.86 7.65
C GLN A 50 5.33 8.36 6.22
N VAL A 51 5.01 9.20 5.24
CA VAL A 51 5.37 8.98 3.84
C VAL A 51 6.35 10.08 3.45
N VAL A 52 7.64 9.81 3.62
CA VAL A 52 8.69 10.84 3.56
C VAL A 52 9.73 10.47 2.50
N PRO A 53 9.63 11.04 1.27
CA PRO A 53 10.65 10.80 0.25
C PRO A 53 11.97 11.50 0.53
N SER A 54 11.96 12.59 1.27
CA SER A 54 13.18 13.34 1.61
C SER A 54 14.08 12.56 2.58
N GLY A 55 15.39 12.82 2.53
CA GLY A 55 16.36 12.12 3.37
C GLY A 55 16.80 10.76 2.84
N MET A 56 16.28 10.33 1.70
CA MET A 56 16.64 9.07 1.06
C MET A 56 17.61 9.29 -0.10
N ASN A 57 18.27 8.22 -0.58
CA ASN A 57 19.04 8.32 -1.80
C ASN A 57 18.13 8.55 -3.01
N THR A 58 18.72 8.96 -4.14
CA THR A 58 17.95 9.37 -5.33
C THR A 58 16.94 8.33 -5.79
N LYS A 59 17.32 7.06 -5.82
CA LYS A 59 16.44 5.98 -6.28
C LYS A 59 15.23 5.81 -5.35
N TRP A 60 15.47 5.81 -4.04
CA TRP A 60 14.40 5.66 -3.06
C TRP A 60 13.52 6.91 -2.99
N GLN A 61 14.09 8.11 -3.23
CA GLN A 61 13.29 9.32 -3.35
C GLN A 61 12.31 9.26 -4.52
N GLN A 62 12.74 8.71 -5.65
CA GLN A 62 11.86 8.51 -6.82
C GLN A 62 10.71 7.59 -6.49
N TYR A 63 10.97 6.46 -5.84
CA TYR A 63 9.92 5.55 -5.39
C TYR A 63 8.99 6.21 -4.36
N GLY A 64 9.56 6.94 -3.41
CA GLY A 64 8.81 7.63 -2.38
C GLY A 64 7.88 8.70 -2.95
N ARG A 65 8.35 9.48 -3.93
CA ARG A 65 7.52 10.49 -4.60
C ARG A 65 6.37 9.86 -5.36
N LYS A 66 6.63 8.74 -6.02
CA LYS A 66 5.59 7.99 -6.73
C LYS A 66 4.55 7.43 -5.77
N SER A 67 4.99 6.89 -4.65
CA SER A 67 4.11 6.42 -3.58
C SER A 67 3.25 7.55 -3.02
N LEU A 68 3.85 8.71 -2.76
CA LEU A 68 3.13 9.87 -2.24
C LEU A 68 2.03 10.33 -3.20
N LYS A 69 2.30 10.34 -4.51
CA LYS A 69 1.27 10.65 -5.50
C LYS A 69 0.10 9.67 -5.45
N ILE A 70 0.38 8.39 -5.26
CA ILE A 70 -0.64 7.35 -5.14
C ILE A 70 -1.48 7.57 -3.87
N TYR A 71 -0.84 7.84 -2.74
CA TYR A 71 -1.54 8.14 -1.49
C TYR A 71 -2.44 9.36 -1.62
N LYS A 72 -1.98 10.43 -2.24
CA LYS A 72 -2.78 11.63 -2.49
C LYS A 72 -3.98 11.33 -3.37
N LYS A 73 -3.81 10.51 -4.39
CA LYS A 73 -4.87 10.10 -5.30
C LYS A 73 -5.95 9.30 -4.58
N ILE A 74 -5.55 8.41 -3.69
CA ILE A 74 -6.48 7.63 -2.85
C ILE A 74 -7.18 8.56 -1.86
N HIS A 75 -6.44 9.46 -1.21
CA HIS A 75 -6.99 10.42 -0.26
C HIS A 75 -8.05 11.34 -0.89
N ALA A 76 -7.87 11.69 -2.16
CA ALA A 76 -8.85 12.50 -2.88
C ALA A 76 -10.22 11.81 -3.03
N LYS A 77 -10.23 10.47 -3.05
CA LYS A 77 -11.47 9.68 -3.13
C LYS A 77 -11.99 9.26 -1.76
N PHE A 78 -11.09 8.97 -0.83
CA PHE A 78 -11.42 8.50 0.52
C PHE A 78 -10.48 9.18 1.50
N ASP A 79 -11.02 9.90 2.48
CA ASP A 79 -10.16 10.56 3.47
C ASP A 79 -9.37 9.52 4.28
N ILE A 80 -8.10 9.36 3.96
CA ILE A 80 -7.17 8.48 4.67
C ILE A 80 -6.20 9.27 5.55
N SER A 81 -6.55 10.51 5.86
CA SER A 81 -5.80 11.40 6.75
C SER A 81 -4.38 11.72 6.26
N VAL A 82 -4.19 11.84 4.95
CA VAL A 82 -2.90 12.29 4.40
C VAL A 82 -2.76 13.79 4.64
N ARG A 83 -1.73 14.18 5.36
CA ARG A 83 -1.36 15.57 5.61
C ARG A 83 0.00 15.85 5.00
N GLN A 84 0.14 16.96 4.32
CA GLN A 84 1.41 17.35 3.69
C GLN A 84 1.76 18.77 4.14
N GLU A 85 2.47 18.85 5.25
CA GLU A 85 2.83 20.12 5.92
C GLU A 85 4.31 20.45 5.77
N GLY A 86 5.05 19.67 4.99
CA GLY A 86 6.48 19.84 4.78
C GLY A 86 7.34 19.10 5.79
N SER A 87 8.65 19.18 5.59
CA SER A 87 9.63 18.59 6.50
C SER A 87 10.84 19.51 6.64
N ILE A 88 11.46 19.48 7.83
CA ILE A 88 12.64 20.28 8.15
C ILE A 88 13.78 19.34 8.51
N TYR A 89 14.95 19.58 7.94
CA TYR A 89 16.19 18.85 8.22
C TYR A 89 17.29 19.77 8.65
#